data_722b4305fc097f58b04538c7746f1b97
#
_entry.id   722b4305fc097f58b04538c7746f1b97
#
_cell.length_a   1.000
_cell.length_b   1.000
_cell.length_c   1.000
_cell.angle_alpha   90.00
_cell.angle_beta   90.00
_cell.angle_gamma   90.00
#
_symmetry.space_group_name_H-M   'P 1'
#
loop_
_entity.id
_entity.type
_entity.pdbx_description
1 polymer ?
#
loop_
_entity_poly.entity_id
_entity_poly.type
_entity_poly.pdbx_seq_one_letter_code
_entity_poly.pdbx_strand_id
1 'polypeptide(L)'
;MDTATTARDLDVIRALLGEERLTYLGYSYGTLLGAVYAETFPDRVGRLVLDSAVDPALGYADLQTEQLAGFEQVFATFVEHCQEVADCPLPADADAAQEHLLELVDALDADPLPSDADDGELDGAELWSAVAGAMYWAADWPALVAGLADVEAGTDGTVVDEIGDAGVMAGSDDVNDPFAFPAIDCTDYPMTSTFEEAVEHVRALEDASALFGPGSVAELACVLWPASADVDRVPITAAGAAPILVVSALRDPATPHAWSVSLADQLESGRLLSYDGEGHAIYGGVSPCVDRVVDTYLLTGELPAEGTVCD
;
A
#
# COMPACT_ATOMS: atom_id res chain seq x y z
N MET A 1 3.47 20.51 -4.04
CA MET A 1 2.44 19.80 -4.87
C MET A 1 1.62 19.03 -3.86
N ASP A 2 0.31 19.23 -3.86
CA ASP A 2 -0.62 18.61 -2.92
C ASP A 2 -1.74 17.92 -3.69
N THR A 3 -2.44 16.97 -3.06
CA THR A 3 -3.52 16.19 -3.69
C THR A 3 -4.67 17.08 -4.17
N ALA A 4 -5.01 18.16 -3.45
CA ALA A 4 -6.09 19.06 -3.88
C ALA A 4 -5.73 19.84 -5.16
N THR A 5 -4.46 20.22 -5.33
CA THR A 5 -3.98 20.83 -6.57
C THR A 5 -3.96 19.83 -7.72
N THR A 6 -3.48 18.61 -7.46
CA THR A 6 -3.47 17.50 -8.44
C THR A 6 -4.89 17.14 -8.90
N ALA A 7 -5.88 17.13 -7.99
CA ALA A 7 -7.28 16.92 -8.35
C ALA A 7 -7.82 18.01 -9.31
N ARG A 8 -7.40 19.28 -9.14
CA ARG A 8 -7.77 20.37 -10.06
C ARG A 8 -7.09 20.20 -11.42
N ASP A 9 -5.82 19.77 -11.44
CA ASP A 9 -5.12 19.49 -12.69
C ASP A 9 -5.75 18.31 -13.43
N LEU A 10 -6.21 17.27 -12.71
CA LEU A 10 -6.97 16.16 -13.27
C LEU A 10 -8.27 16.64 -13.95
N ASP A 11 -8.97 17.63 -13.37
CA ASP A 11 -10.15 18.22 -14.02
C ASP A 11 -9.81 19.00 -15.30
N VAL A 12 -8.65 19.64 -15.33
CA VAL A 12 -8.14 20.27 -16.58
C VAL A 12 -7.86 19.21 -17.63
N ILE A 13 -7.24 18.09 -17.27
CA ILE A 13 -7.00 16.96 -18.18
C ILE A 13 -8.33 16.42 -18.72
N ARG A 14 -9.32 16.15 -17.86
CA ARG A 14 -10.66 15.75 -18.26
C ARG A 14 -11.26 16.71 -19.32
N ALA A 15 -11.17 18.01 -19.04
CA ALA A 15 -11.72 19.04 -19.94
C ALA A 15 -10.98 19.11 -21.30
N LEU A 16 -9.64 18.94 -21.30
CA LEU A 16 -8.83 18.90 -22.52
C LEU A 16 -9.14 17.66 -23.38
N LEU A 17 -9.50 16.54 -22.76
CA LEU A 17 -9.96 15.33 -23.45
C LEU A 17 -11.39 15.46 -23.99
N GLY A 18 -12.11 16.54 -23.65
CA GLY A 18 -13.49 16.78 -24.08
C GLY A 18 -14.53 15.96 -23.31
N GLU A 19 -14.17 15.39 -22.18
CA GLU A 19 -15.05 14.56 -21.36
C GLU A 19 -15.91 15.45 -20.43
N GLU A 20 -17.22 15.20 -20.39
CA GLU A 20 -18.11 15.90 -19.46
C GLU A 20 -17.91 15.45 -18.02
N ARG A 21 -17.61 14.17 -17.83
CA ARG A 21 -17.40 13.52 -16.54
C ARG A 21 -16.15 12.65 -16.56
N LEU A 22 -15.46 12.58 -15.44
CA LEU A 22 -14.27 11.76 -15.26
C LEU A 22 -14.64 10.29 -15.06
N THR A 23 -14.07 9.40 -15.87
CA THR A 23 -13.96 7.97 -15.55
C THR A 23 -12.56 7.73 -15.03
N TYR A 24 -12.44 7.15 -13.84
CA TYR A 24 -11.18 7.08 -13.12
C TYR A 24 -11.04 5.75 -12.38
N LEU A 25 -9.84 5.22 -12.38
CA LEU A 25 -9.40 4.12 -11.54
C LEU A 25 -8.19 4.59 -10.76
N GLY A 26 -8.25 4.54 -9.45
CA GLY A 26 -7.14 4.85 -8.56
C GLY A 26 -6.85 3.68 -7.64
N TYR A 27 -5.58 3.32 -7.53
CA TYR A 27 -5.05 2.38 -6.56
C TYR A 27 -4.37 3.12 -5.43
N SER A 28 -4.44 2.59 -4.19
CA SER A 28 -3.64 3.09 -3.07
C SER A 28 -3.80 4.62 -2.88
N TYR A 29 -2.71 5.38 -2.91
CA TYR A 29 -2.74 6.85 -2.90
C TYR A 29 -3.69 7.45 -3.97
N GLY A 30 -3.80 6.82 -5.14
CA GLY A 30 -4.73 7.25 -6.18
C GLY A 30 -6.19 7.26 -5.73
N THR A 31 -6.56 6.52 -4.71
CA THR A 31 -7.91 6.54 -4.13
C THR A 31 -8.17 7.83 -3.36
N LEU A 32 -7.18 8.35 -2.63
CA LEU A 32 -7.24 9.66 -1.99
C LEU A 32 -7.41 10.76 -3.04
N LEU A 33 -6.63 10.72 -4.13
CA LEU A 33 -6.77 11.67 -5.24
C LEU A 33 -8.18 11.61 -5.85
N GLY A 34 -8.73 10.40 -6.09
CA GLY A 34 -10.07 10.20 -6.61
C GLY A 34 -11.17 10.70 -5.67
N ALA A 35 -11.03 10.47 -4.36
CA ALA A 35 -11.97 10.95 -3.35
C ALA A 35 -11.96 12.49 -3.24
N VAL A 36 -10.76 13.10 -3.21
CA VAL A 36 -10.60 14.57 -3.22
C VAL A 36 -11.14 15.19 -4.50
N TYR A 37 -10.96 14.52 -5.65
CA TYR A 37 -11.59 14.96 -6.91
C TYR A 37 -13.12 14.93 -6.80
N ALA A 38 -13.70 13.85 -6.27
CA ALA A 38 -15.15 13.70 -6.14
C ALA A 38 -15.75 14.75 -5.19
N GLU A 39 -15.06 15.08 -4.09
CA GLU A 39 -15.47 16.14 -3.16
C GLU A 39 -15.42 17.53 -3.83
N THR A 40 -14.35 17.79 -4.61
CA THR A 40 -14.13 19.09 -5.26
C THR A 40 -15.06 19.32 -6.46
N PHE A 41 -15.35 18.24 -7.22
CA PHE A 41 -16.09 18.31 -8.49
C PHE A 41 -17.20 17.23 -8.57
N PRO A 42 -18.16 17.18 -7.64
CA PRO A 42 -19.14 16.10 -7.58
C PRO A 42 -19.97 15.96 -8.87
N ASP A 43 -20.34 17.07 -9.50
CA ASP A 43 -21.09 17.06 -10.77
C ASP A 43 -20.29 16.51 -11.97
N ARG A 44 -18.96 16.38 -11.82
CA ARG A 44 -18.05 15.91 -12.88
C ARG A 44 -17.59 14.47 -12.68
N VAL A 45 -18.08 13.82 -11.64
CA VAL A 45 -17.85 12.40 -11.41
C VAL A 45 -18.66 11.58 -12.40
N GLY A 46 -17.98 10.71 -13.14
CA GLY A 46 -18.56 9.70 -14.01
C GLY A 46 -18.59 8.34 -13.33
N ARG A 47 -17.55 7.55 -13.51
CA ARG A 47 -17.37 6.24 -12.89
C ARG A 47 -16.01 6.21 -12.22
N LEU A 48 -16.02 6.18 -10.90
CA LEU A 48 -14.81 6.11 -10.10
C LEU A 48 -14.70 4.75 -9.42
N VAL A 49 -13.55 4.10 -9.60
CA VAL A 49 -13.13 2.92 -8.85
C VAL A 49 -11.95 3.33 -7.97
N LEU A 50 -12.07 3.06 -6.68
CA LEU A 50 -11.06 3.37 -5.66
C LEU A 50 -10.66 2.04 -5.02
N ASP A 51 -9.54 1.48 -5.47
CA ASP A 51 -9.09 0.14 -5.09
C ASP A 51 -7.95 0.24 -4.08
N SER A 52 -8.09 -0.47 -2.95
CA SER A 52 -7.16 -0.41 -1.82
C SER A 52 -7.09 1.01 -1.25
N ALA A 53 -8.21 1.43 -0.65
CA ALA A 53 -8.45 2.84 -0.37
C ALA A 53 -7.73 3.36 0.87
N VAL A 54 -7.18 4.57 0.74
CA VAL A 54 -6.73 5.38 1.88
C VAL A 54 -7.94 6.06 2.53
N ASP A 55 -8.03 6.00 3.87
CA ASP A 55 -9.04 6.77 4.61
C ASP A 55 -8.64 8.25 4.70
N PRO A 56 -9.39 9.16 4.06
CA PRO A 56 -9.06 10.58 4.06
C PRO A 56 -9.17 11.28 5.42
N ALA A 57 -9.81 10.63 6.39
CA ALA A 57 -10.01 11.20 7.73
C ALA A 57 -8.85 10.91 8.69
N LEU A 58 -7.96 9.96 8.37
CA LEU A 58 -6.85 9.59 9.23
C LEU A 58 -5.77 10.67 9.29
N GLY A 59 -5.23 10.89 10.48
CA GLY A 59 -3.97 11.61 10.68
C GLY A 59 -2.77 10.76 10.29
N TYR A 60 -1.60 11.38 10.12
CA TYR A 60 -0.40 10.68 9.62
C TYR A 60 0.09 9.59 10.58
N ALA A 61 0.11 9.86 11.88
CA ALA A 61 0.53 8.89 12.88
C ALA A 61 -0.40 7.66 12.96
N ASP A 62 -1.73 7.89 12.89
CA ASP A 62 -2.69 6.80 12.86
C ASP A 62 -2.54 5.96 11.59
N LEU A 63 -2.35 6.62 10.44
CA LEU A 63 -2.09 5.96 9.16
C LEU A 63 -0.88 5.01 9.25
N GLN A 64 0.26 5.50 9.75
CA GLN A 64 1.46 4.68 9.89
C GLN A 64 1.26 3.51 10.86
N THR A 65 0.59 3.75 12.00
CA THR A 65 0.32 2.71 13.00
C THR A 65 -0.59 1.61 12.45
N GLU A 66 -1.66 1.99 11.75
CA GLU A 66 -2.61 1.03 11.20
C GLU A 66 -2.04 0.29 9.97
N GLN A 67 -1.22 0.97 9.16
CA GLN A 67 -0.49 0.33 8.06
C GLN A 67 0.49 -0.72 8.58
N LEU A 68 1.27 -0.40 9.63
CA LEU A 68 2.17 -1.35 10.27
C LEU A 68 1.42 -2.60 10.74
N ALA A 69 0.26 -2.42 11.37
CA ALA A 69 -0.58 -3.55 11.79
C ALA A 69 -1.10 -4.39 10.60
N GLY A 70 -1.33 -3.76 9.44
CA GLY A 70 -1.67 -4.43 8.20
C GLY A 70 -0.54 -5.33 7.69
N PHE A 71 0.68 -4.83 7.67
CA PHE A 71 1.87 -5.62 7.31
C PHE A 71 2.08 -6.80 8.26
N GLU A 72 1.96 -6.58 9.57
CA GLU A 72 2.05 -7.64 10.58
C GLU A 72 1.02 -8.75 10.34
N GLN A 73 -0.22 -8.37 10.04
CA GLN A 73 -1.28 -9.34 9.76
C GLN A 73 -0.98 -10.18 8.52
N VAL A 74 -0.54 -9.56 7.44
CA VAL A 74 -0.23 -10.27 6.18
C VAL A 74 1.02 -11.13 6.34
N PHE A 75 2.03 -10.64 7.06
CA PHE A 75 3.24 -11.42 7.35
C PHE A 75 2.92 -12.69 8.17
N ALA A 76 2.06 -12.58 9.18
CA ALA A 76 1.62 -13.76 9.92
C ALA A 76 0.93 -14.80 9.01
N THR A 77 0.10 -14.33 8.05
CA THR A 77 -0.53 -15.22 7.05
C THR A 77 0.51 -15.81 6.09
N PHE A 78 1.53 -15.04 5.70
CA PHE A 78 2.65 -15.55 4.90
C PHE A 78 3.43 -16.65 5.64
N VAL A 79 3.70 -16.48 6.93
CA VAL A 79 4.35 -17.52 7.76
C VAL A 79 3.49 -18.78 7.82
N GLU A 80 2.16 -18.66 8.01
CA GLU A 80 1.24 -19.81 7.95
C GLU A 80 1.32 -20.51 6.60
N HIS A 81 1.30 -19.76 5.50
CA HIS A 81 1.46 -20.30 4.14
C HIS A 81 2.81 -21.02 3.97
N CYS A 82 3.89 -20.45 4.46
CA CYS A 82 5.21 -21.09 4.43
C CYS A 82 5.20 -22.46 5.14
N GLN A 83 4.51 -22.57 6.29
CA GLN A 83 4.41 -23.83 7.03
C GLN A 83 3.63 -24.92 6.29
N GLU A 84 2.84 -24.58 5.28
CA GLU A 84 2.16 -25.57 4.42
C GLU A 84 3.10 -26.17 3.37
N VAL A 85 4.23 -25.51 3.10
CA VAL A 85 5.26 -25.98 2.16
C VAL A 85 6.25 -26.88 2.89
N ALA A 86 6.66 -27.98 2.25
CA ALA A 86 7.72 -28.82 2.78
C ALA A 86 9.03 -28.00 2.82
N ASP A 87 9.75 -28.14 3.93
CA ASP A 87 11.05 -27.47 4.14
C ASP A 87 10.96 -25.93 4.19
N CYS A 88 9.86 -25.35 4.73
CA CYS A 88 9.77 -23.93 5.04
C CYS A 88 10.98 -23.49 5.89
N PRO A 89 11.75 -22.47 5.46
CA PRO A 89 12.93 -22.03 6.20
C PRO A 89 12.59 -21.20 7.44
N LEU A 90 11.36 -20.71 7.57
CA LEU A 90 10.96 -19.82 8.65
C LEU A 90 10.41 -20.59 9.87
N PRO A 91 10.65 -20.11 11.10
CA PRO A 91 9.91 -20.54 12.28
C PRO A 91 8.39 -20.41 12.11
N ALA A 92 7.61 -21.28 12.79
CA ALA A 92 6.14 -21.24 12.70
C ALA A 92 5.49 -20.09 13.50
N ASP A 93 6.19 -19.52 14.44
CA ASP A 93 5.78 -18.34 15.19
C ASP A 93 6.20 -17.08 14.42
N ALA A 94 5.28 -16.15 14.21
CA ALA A 94 5.53 -14.98 13.37
C ALA A 94 6.60 -14.04 13.95
N ASP A 95 6.62 -13.85 15.27
CA ASP A 95 7.63 -13.01 15.93
C ASP A 95 9.02 -13.65 15.79
N ALA A 96 9.10 -14.98 16.00
CA ALA A 96 10.35 -15.71 15.79
C ALA A 96 10.80 -15.73 14.32
N ALA A 97 9.86 -15.70 13.36
CA ALA A 97 10.18 -15.60 11.96
C ALA A 97 10.73 -14.21 11.59
N GLN A 98 10.22 -13.14 12.19
CA GLN A 98 10.79 -11.80 12.04
C GLN A 98 12.21 -11.72 12.60
N GLU A 99 12.43 -12.22 13.83
CA GLU A 99 13.77 -12.27 14.43
C GLU A 99 14.75 -13.04 13.54
N HIS A 100 14.32 -14.17 12.98
CA HIS A 100 15.13 -14.96 12.08
C HIS A 100 15.47 -14.24 10.77
N LEU A 101 14.49 -13.54 10.16
CA LEU A 101 14.75 -12.73 8.98
C LEU A 101 15.72 -11.58 9.24
N LEU A 102 15.66 -10.94 10.42
CA LEU A 102 16.62 -9.91 10.81
C LEU A 102 18.04 -10.49 10.99
N GLU A 103 18.18 -11.71 11.49
CA GLU A 103 19.48 -12.39 11.55
C GLU A 103 20.04 -12.63 10.13
N LEU A 104 19.18 -12.97 9.15
CA LEU A 104 19.58 -13.10 7.74
C LEU A 104 19.97 -11.76 7.14
N VAL A 105 19.21 -10.68 7.41
CA VAL A 105 19.55 -9.31 6.99
C VAL A 105 20.94 -8.92 7.50
N ASP A 106 21.20 -9.07 8.79
CA ASP A 106 22.52 -8.76 9.39
C ASP A 106 23.66 -9.63 8.79
N ALA A 107 23.37 -10.88 8.46
CA ALA A 107 24.34 -11.78 7.85
C ALA A 107 24.68 -11.36 6.41
N LEU A 108 23.67 -10.97 5.62
CA LEU A 108 23.85 -10.51 4.24
C LEU A 108 24.53 -9.14 4.17
N ASP A 109 24.27 -8.24 5.10
CA ASP A 109 24.99 -6.97 5.22
C ASP A 109 26.50 -7.17 5.48
N ALA A 110 26.86 -8.26 6.17
CA ALA A 110 28.24 -8.57 6.46
C ALA A 110 28.95 -9.37 5.33
N ASP A 111 28.22 -10.21 4.61
CA ASP A 111 28.72 -11.09 3.54
C ASP A 111 27.59 -11.36 2.53
N PRO A 112 27.36 -10.45 1.54
CA PRO A 112 26.31 -10.59 0.56
C PRO A 112 26.40 -11.88 -0.25
N LEU A 113 25.26 -12.41 -0.66
CA LEU A 113 25.22 -13.60 -1.52
C LEU A 113 25.28 -13.23 -2.99
N PRO A 114 25.88 -14.11 -3.84
CA PRO A 114 25.85 -13.89 -5.26
C PRO A 114 24.40 -13.92 -5.80
N SER A 115 24.10 -13.02 -6.72
CA SER A 115 22.86 -12.94 -7.47
C SER A 115 23.16 -12.82 -8.96
N ASP A 116 22.29 -13.36 -9.81
CA ASP A 116 22.31 -13.15 -11.26
C ASP A 116 21.45 -11.94 -11.68
N ALA A 117 20.80 -11.24 -10.72
CA ALA A 117 20.08 -9.99 -10.95
C ALA A 117 21.02 -8.79 -11.20
N ASP A 118 20.47 -7.61 -11.42
CA ASP A 118 21.15 -6.46 -12.06
C ASP A 118 22.47 -6.01 -11.38
N ASP A 119 22.60 -6.09 -10.07
CA ASP A 119 23.80 -5.64 -9.34
C ASP A 119 24.73 -6.78 -8.92
N GLY A 120 24.29 -8.03 -9.03
CA GLY A 120 25.12 -9.22 -8.88
C GLY A 120 25.32 -9.71 -7.44
N GLU A 121 24.72 -9.09 -6.46
CA GLU A 121 24.79 -9.44 -5.04
C GLU A 121 23.44 -9.18 -4.37
N LEU A 122 23.04 -10.04 -3.43
CA LEU A 122 21.91 -9.82 -2.52
C LEU A 122 22.44 -9.38 -1.17
N ASP A 123 22.13 -8.17 -0.75
CA ASP A 123 22.43 -7.66 0.60
C ASP A 123 21.21 -7.70 1.53
N GLY A 124 21.39 -7.23 2.77
CA GLY A 124 20.33 -7.24 3.77
C GLY A 124 19.17 -6.27 3.44
N ALA A 125 19.47 -5.15 2.81
CA ALA A 125 18.43 -4.18 2.42
C ALA A 125 17.56 -4.72 1.29
N GLU A 126 18.14 -5.45 0.36
CA GLU A 126 17.43 -6.12 -0.74
C GLU A 126 16.58 -7.28 -0.22
N LEU A 127 17.09 -8.10 0.71
CA LEU A 127 16.28 -9.12 1.38
C LEU A 127 15.08 -8.50 2.08
N TRP A 128 15.27 -7.41 2.83
CA TRP A 128 14.18 -6.71 3.50
C TRP A 128 13.16 -6.18 2.48
N SER A 129 13.61 -5.55 1.40
CA SER A 129 12.78 -5.04 0.30
C SER A 129 11.94 -6.15 -0.33
N ALA A 130 12.56 -7.30 -0.60
CA ALA A 130 11.87 -8.46 -1.17
C ALA A 130 10.77 -8.99 -0.26
N VAL A 131 11.07 -9.15 1.04
CA VAL A 131 10.08 -9.59 2.03
C VAL A 131 8.93 -8.59 2.16
N ALA A 132 9.24 -7.31 2.31
CA ALA A 132 8.21 -6.27 2.42
C ALA A 132 7.38 -6.13 1.15
N GLY A 133 8.02 -6.19 -0.03
CA GLY A 133 7.39 -6.14 -1.33
C GLY A 133 6.44 -7.32 -1.57
N ALA A 134 6.86 -8.54 -1.22
CA ALA A 134 6.04 -9.74 -1.38
C ALA A 134 4.77 -9.73 -0.50
N MET A 135 4.70 -8.90 0.55
CA MET A 135 3.46 -8.74 1.32
C MET A 135 2.34 -8.08 0.51
N TYR A 136 2.68 -7.33 -0.54
CA TYR A 136 1.68 -6.71 -1.43
C TYR A 136 0.97 -7.73 -2.34
N TRP A 137 1.63 -8.86 -2.69
CA TRP A 137 1.09 -9.85 -3.63
C TRP A 137 1.36 -11.28 -3.18
N ALA A 138 0.34 -11.95 -2.70
CA ALA A 138 0.44 -13.36 -2.29
C ALA A 138 0.90 -14.30 -3.42
N ALA A 139 0.81 -13.87 -4.68
CA ALA A 139 1.34 -14.62 -5.83
C ALA A 139 2.86 -14.82 -5.79
N ASP A 140 3.60 -13.94 -5.11
CA ASP A 140 5.06 -13.99 -4.98
C ASP A 140 5.51 -14.90 -3.82
N TRP A 141 4.62 -15.28 -2.91
CA TRP A 141 4.96 -16.07 -1.72
C TRP A 141 5.64 -17.40 -2.02
N PRO A 142 5.18 -18.21 -3.01
CA PRO A 142 5.88 -19.46 -3.34
C PRO A 142 7.33 -19.25 -3.79
N ALA A 143 7.59 -18.19 -4.56
CA ALA A 143 8.94 -17.83 -5.00
C ALA A 143 9.79 -17.32 -3.83
N LEU A 144 9.23 -16.46 -2.98
CA LEU A 144 9.90 -15.96 -1.78
C LEU A 144 10.30 -17.10 -0.84
N VAL A 145 9.40 -18.07 -0.58
CA VAL A 145 9.73 -19.25 0.27
C VAL A 145 10.88 -20.05 -0.33
N ALA A 146 10.88 -20.26 -1.65
CA ALA A 146 11.97 -20.98 -2.32
C ALA A 146 13.29 -20.21 -2.26
N GLY A 147 13.28 -18.91 -2.53
CA GLY A 147 14.46 -18.05 -2.46
C GLY A 147 15.02 -17.92 -1.04
N LEU A 148 14.16 -17.80 -0.02
CA LEU A 148 14.59 -17.80 1.38
C LEU A 148 15.28 -19.11 1.79
N ALA A 149 14.89 -20.26 1.25
CA ALA A 149 15.58 -21.52 1.49
C ALA A 149 16.99 -21.54 0.86
N ASP A 150 17.18 -20.92 -0.31
CA ASP A 150 18.50 -20.78 -0.92
C ASP A 150 19.39 -19.79 -0.16
N VAL A 151 18.82 -18.69 0.34
CA VAL A 151 19.50 -17.71 1.21
C VAL A 151 19.94 -18.39 2.52
N GLU A 152 19.06 -19.14 3.18
CA GLU A 152 19.38 -19.90 4.40
C GLU A 152 20.50 -20.91 4.18
N ALA A 153 20.56 -21.54 3.00
CA ALA A 153 21.62 -22.44 2.61
C ALA A 153 22.95 -21.72 2.25
N GLY A 154 22.94 -20.41 2.12
CA GLY A 154 24.08 -19.60 1.70
C GLY A 154 24.54 -19.89 0.26
N THR A 155 23.61 -20.18 -0.63
CA THR A 155 23.91 -20.68 -1.98
C THR A 155 23.64 -19.67 -3.10
N ASP A 156 22.50 -18.96 -3.04
CA ASP A 156 22.04 -18.11 -4.14
C ASP A 156 21.03 -17.06 -3.63
N GLY A 157 21.16 -15.80 -4.02
CA GLY A 157 20.27 -14.69 -3.70
C GLY A 157 19.30 -14.34 -4.82
N THR A 158 19.49 -14.86 -6.03
CA THR A 158 18.84 -14.37 -7.26
C THR A 158 17.33 -14.26 -7.19
N VAL A 159 16.63 -15.27 -6.68
CA VAL A 159 15.15 -15.24 -6.63
C VAL A 159 14.62 -14.17 -5.68
N VAL A 160 15.29 -13.97 -4.55
CA VAL A 160 14.92 -12.93 -3.57
C VAL A 160 15.19 -11.56 -4.13
N ASP A 161 16.33 -11.37 -4.75
CA ASP A 161 16.77 -10.14 -5.39
C ASP A 161 15.81 -9.73 -6.54
N GLU A 162 15.45 -10.67 -7.44
CA GLU A 162 14.46 -10.43 -8.49
C GLU A 162 13.07 -10.01 -7.94
N ILE A 163 12.65 -10.54 -6.78
CA ILE A 163 11.41 -10.13 -6.12
C ILE A 163 11.55 -8.72 -5.58
N GLY A 164 12.68 -8.37 -4.98
CA GLY A 164 12.98 -7.03 -4.48
C GLY A 164 12.96 -6.00 -5.60
N ASP A 165 13.64 -6.27 -6.70
CA ASP A 165 13.72 -5.41 -7.87
C ASP A 165 12.40 -5.20 -8.60
N ALA A 166 11.56 -6.23 -8.64
CA ALA A 166 10.23 -6.14 -9.25
C ALA A 166 9.16 -5.53 -8.33
N GLY A 167 9.45 -5.42 -7.04
CA GLY A 167 8.48 -5.05 -6.01
C GLY A 167 8.17 -3.54 -5.96
N VAL A 168 7.10 -3.21 -5.21
CA VAL A 168 6.69 -1.81 -4.93
C VAL A 168 7.78 -1.05 -4.17
N MET A 169 8.65 -1.76 -3.45
CA MET A 169 9.74 -1.19 -2.67
C MET A 169 11.01 -0.98 -3.49
N ALA A 170 11.03 -1.46 -4.74
CA ALA A 170 12.15 -1.26 -5.66
C ALA A 170 12.40 0.23 -5.91
N GLY A 171 13.65 0.60 -5.95
CA GLY A 171 14.07 1.95 -6.34
C GLY A 171 13.69 2.23 -7.79
N SER A 172 13.45 3.50 -8.09
CA SER A 172 13.21 3.96 -9.45
C SER A 172 14.46 4.67 -9.98
N ASP A 173 14.74 4.52 -11.27
CA ASP A 173 15.79 5.27 -11.97
C ASP A 173 15.49 6.79 -12.05
N ASP A 174 14.25 7.22 -11.76
CA ASP A 174 13.89 8.64 -11.70
C ASP A 174 14.46 9.27 -10.44
N VAL A 175 15.39 10.20 -10.60
CA VAL A 175 16.03 10.93 -9.48
C VAL A 175 15.06 11.71 -8.59
N ASN A 176 13.81 11.91 -9.01
CA ASN A 176 12.77 12.59 -8.24
C ASN A 176 11.90 11.61 -7.43
N ASP A 177 11.89 10.33 -7.78
CA ASP A 177 10.98 9.35 -7.20
C ASP A 177 11.12 9.22 -5.68
N PRO A 178 12.33 9.11 -5.10
CA PRO A 178 12.51 9.03 -3.66
C PRO A 178 11.99 10.25 -2.89
N PHE A 179 11.80 11.38 -3.58
CA PHE A 179 11.35 12.65 -2.97
C PHE A 179 9.89 12.97 -3.25
N ALA A 180 9.30 12.42 -4.31
CA ALA A 180 7.95 12.76 -4.73
C ALA A 180 6.91 12.34 -3.70
N PHE A 181 6.96 11.08 -3.25
CA PHE A 181 6.02 10.55 -2.27
C PHE A 181 6.12 11.26 -0.91
N PRO A 182 7.32 11.39 -0.27
CA PRO A 182 7.45 12.17 0.94
C PRO A 182 7.03 13.64 0.79
N ALA A 183 7.30 14.27 -0.36
CA ALA A 183 6.90 15.65 -0.59
C ALA A 183 5.38 15.83 -0.66
N ILE A 184 4.66 14.87 -1.24
CA ILE A 184 3.20 14.87 -1.29
C ILE A 184 2.64 14.63 0.11
N ASP A 185 3.08 13.59 0.79
CA ASP A 185 2.62 13.24 2.14
C ASP A 185 2.84 14.38 3.13
N CYS A 186 4.06 14.91 3.19
CA CYS A 186 4.38 16.01 4.11
C CYS A 186 3.60 17.30 3.77
N THR A 187 3.10 17.44 2.55
CA THR A 187 2.25 18.58 2.17
C THR A 187 0.78 18.30 2.46
N ASP A 188 0.31 17.06 2.28
CA ASP A 188 -1.10 16.69 2.45
C ASP A 188 -1.50 16.42 3.90
N TYR A 189 -0.55 16.02 4.74
CA TYR A 189 -0.82 15.75 6.16
C TYR A 189 -0.33 16.90 7.03
N PRO A 190 -1.23 17.61 7.74
CA PRO A 190 -0.81 18.62 8.70
C PRO A 190 -0.12 17.94 9.87
N MET A 191 1.18 18.18 10.02
CA MET A 191 1.93 17.68 11.17
C MET A 191 1.61 18.54 12.38
N THR A 192 0.91 17.96 13.33
CA THR A 192 0.57 18.59 14.63
C THR A 192 1.52 18.20 15.73
N SER A 193 2.32 17.12 15.52
CA SER A 193 3.34 16.65 16.45
C SER A 193 4.57 17.55 16.46
N THR A 194 5.17 17.69 17.63
CA THR A 194 6.53 18.21 17.76
C THR A 194 7.53 17.15 17.29
N PHE A 195 8.77 17.58 17.02
CA PHE A 195 9.83 16.63 16.67
C PHE A 195 10.06 15.56 17.76
N GLU A 196 9.90 15.92 19.03
CA GLU A 196 10.06 14.98 20.15
C GLU A 196 8.94 13.94 20.17
N GLU A 197 7.69 14.35 19.95
CA GLU A 197 6.54 13.44 19.85
C GLU A 197 6.67 12.51 18.62
N ALA A 198 7.13 13.00 17.48
CA ALA A 198 7.41 12.18 16.31
C ALA A 198 8.50 11.13 16.57
N VAL A 199 9.58 11.50 17.30
CA VAL A 199 10.61 10.53 17.71
C VAL A 199 10.03 9.46 18.64
N GLU A 200 9.15 9.84 19.57
CA GLU A 200 8.48 8.87 20.47
C GLU A 200 7.57 7.93 19.66
N HIS A 201 6.86 8.45 18.67
CA HIS A 201 6.00 7.64 17.80
C HIS A 201 6.81 6.66 16.95
N VAL A 202 7.89 7.10 16.29
CA VAL A 202 8.78 6.22 15.52
C VAL A 202 9.30 5.07 16.38
N ARG A 203 9.75 5.35 17.61
CA ARG A 203 10.17 4.30 18.54
C ARG A 203 9.04 3.32 18.90
N ALA A 204 7.81 3.82 19.04
CA ALA A 204 6.67 2.96 19.30
C ALA A 204 6.37 2.02 18.11
N LEU A 205 6.56 2.49 16.87
CA LEU A 205 6.46 1.65 15.68
C LEU A 205 7.60 0.61 15.60
N GLU A 206 8.84 1.02 15.91
CA GLU A 206 9.99 0.09 16.01
C GLU A 206 9.77 -1.00 17.08
N ASP A 207 9.20 -0.62 18.23
CA ASP A 207 8.86 -1.55 19.31
C ASP A 207 7.67 -2.48 18.95
N ALA A 208 6.78 -2.03 18.06
CA ALA A 208 5.59 -2.78 17.66
C ALA A 208 5.86 -3.83 16.58
N SER A 209 6.87 -3.63 15.74
CA SER A 209 7.32 -4.58 14.72
C SER A 209 8.83 -4.53 14.59
N ALA A 210 9.46 -5.66 14.79
CA ALA A 210 10.91 -5.75 14.66
C ALA A 210 11.36 -5.64 13.19
N LEU A 211 10.56 -6.17 12.26
CA LEU A 211 10.89 -6.21 10.83
C LEU A 211 10.42 -4.96 10.07
N PHE A 212 9.18 -4.51 10.28
CA PHE A 212 8.58 -3.42 9.48
C PHE A 212 8.61 -2.06 10.18
N GLY A 213 8.80 -2.00 11.50
CA GLY A 213 8.88 -0.77 12.28
C GLY A 213 10.09 0.11 11.95
N PRO A 214 11.32 -0.45 11.81
CA PRO A 214 12.53 0.34 11.60
C PRO A 214 12.57 1.23 10.35
N GLY A 215 11.71 1.04 9.36
CA GLY A 215 11.59 1.90 8.18
C GLY A 215 10.64 3.10 8.35
N SER A 216 9.89 3.17 9.46
CA SER A 216 8.79 4.12 9.66
C SER A 216 9.24 5.53 10.11
N VAL A 217 10.24 6.11 9.44
CA VAL A 217 10.84 7.41 9.81
C VAL A 217 10.27 8.62 9.07
N ALA A 218 9.30 8.42 8.19
CA ALA A 218 8.79 9.47 7.30
C ALA A 218 8.15 10.64 8.06
N GLU A 219 7.52 10.40 9.23
CA GLU A 219 6.98 11.47 10.09
C GLU A 219 8.04 12.48 10.51
N LEU A 220 9.27 12.02 10.80
CA LEU A 220 10.36 12.91 11.18
C LEU A 220 10.72 13.88 10.06
N ALA A 221 10.68 13.43 8.80
CA ALA A 221 10.90 14.30 7.66
C ALA A 221 9.77 15.32 7.51
N CYS A 222 8.52 14.89 7.72
CA CYS A 222 7.36 15.75 7.58
C CYS A 222 7.26 16.83 8.67
N VAL A 223 7.64 16.53 9.91
CA VAL A 223 7.72 17.54 10.99
C VAL A 223 8.73 18.65 10.67
N LEU A 224 9.79 18.33 9.91
CA LEU A 224 10.80 19.28 9.48
C LEU A 224 10.50 19.91 8.11
N TRP A 225 9.42 19.49 7.45
CA TRP A 225 9.07 19.96 6.11
C TRP A 225 8.67 21.44 6.13
N PRO A 226 9.20 22.27 5.20
CA PRO A 226 9.02 23.74 5.25
C PRO A 226 7.63 24.23 4.82
N ALA A 227 6.80 23.32 4.31
CA ALA A 227 5.45 23.62 3.84
C ALA A 227 4.48 22.58 4.40
N SER A 228 3.53 22.99 5.23
CA SER A 228 2.43 22.15 5.67
C SER A 228 1.17 22.46 4.87
N ALA A 229 0.34 21.45 4.66
CA ALA A 229 -1.01 21.68 4.19
C ALA A 229 -1.78 22.51 5.24
N ASP A 230 -2.49 23.50 4.76
CA ASP A 230 -3.44 24.29 5.60
C ASP A 230 -4.83 23.63 5.51
N VAL A 231 -4.87 22.29 5.54
CA VAL A 231 -6.08 21.48 5.33
C VAL A 231 -6.16 20.42 6.42
N ASP A 232 -7.23 20.48 7.20
CA ASP A 232 -7.55 19.40 8.13
C ASP A 232 -7.92 18.12 7.37
N ARG A 233 -7.46 16.97 7.87
CA ARG A 233 -7.94 15.66 7.40
C ARG A 233 -9.36 15.45 7.92
N VAL A 234 -10.31 15.37 7.02
CA VAL A 234 -11.74 15.28 7.34
C VAL A 234 -12.41 14.22 6.46
N PRO A 235 -13.51 13.64 6.94
CA PRO A 235 -14.31 12.74 6.12
C PRO A 235 -14.73 13.38 4.80
N ILE A 236 -14.64 12.62 3.71
CA ILE A 236 -15.04 13.02 2.37
C ILE A 236 -16.42 12.44 2.07
N THR A 237 -17.39 13.31 1.82
CA THR A 237 -18.77 12.90 1.51
C THR A 237 -19.06 12.81 0.02
N ALA A 238 -18.35 13.56 -0.79
CA ALA A 238 -18.59 13.74 -2.25
C ALA A 238 -20.09 13.93 -2.56
N ALA A 239 -20.75 14.80 -1.77
CA ALA A 239 -22.21 14.97 -1.80
C ALA A 239 -22.71 15.34 -3.20
N GLY A 240 -23.65 14.56 -3.72
CA GLY A 240 -24.22 14.73 -5.07
C GLY A 240 -23.39 14.10 -6.20
N ALA A 241 -22.26 13.48 -5.91
CA ALA A 241 -21.48 12.73 -6.90
C ALA A 241 -22.24 11.49 -7.41
N ALA A 242 -21.92 11.05 -8.63
CA ALA A 242 -22.34 9.74 -9.11
C ALA A 242 -21.81 8.63 -8.18
N PRO A 243 -22.45 7.46 -8.12
CA PRO A 243 -22.00 6.37 -7.25
C PRO A 243 -20.55 5.99 -7.51
N ILE A 244 -19.82 5.75 -6.42
CA ILE A 244 -18.38 5.43 -6.42
C ILE A 244 -18.19 3.98 -5.92
N LEU A 245 -17.43 3.18 -6.66
CA LEU A 245 -17.07 1.82 -6.26
C LEU A 245 -15.75 1.84 -5.49
N VAL A 246 -15.76 1.35 -4.26
CA VAL A 246 -14.57 1.12 -3.43
C VAL A 246 -14.27 -0.37 -3.42
N VAL A 247 -13.05 -0.76 -3.72
CA VAL A 247 -12.58 -2.16 -3.74
C VAL A 247 -11.53 -2.35 -2.66
N SER A 248 -11.50 -3.51 -2.00
CA SER A 248 -10.52 -3.80 -0.96
C SER A 248 -10.35 -5.29 -0.71
N ALA A 249 -9.12 -5.74 -0.49
CA ALA A 249 -8.87 -7.05 0.12
C ALA A 249 -9.17 -7.02 1.63
N LEU A 250 -9.61 -8.15 2.18
CA LEU A 250 -9.80 -8.28 3.64
C LEU A 250 -8.46 -8.23 4.39
N ARG A 251 -7.39 -8.62 3.73
CA ARG A 251 -6.01 -8.62 4.26
C ARG A 251 -5.11 -7.83 3.32
N ASP A 252 -5.27 -6.51 3.37
CA ASP A 252 -4.44 -5.55 2.63
C ASP A 252 -3.34 -5.04 3.58
N PRO A 253 -2.04 -5.19 3.24
CA PRO A 253 -0.95 -4.77 4.11
C PRO A 253 -0.79 -3.26 4.17
N ALA A 254 -1.00 -2.58 3.04
CA ALA A 254 -0.64 -1.16 2.88
C ALA A 254 -1.80 -0.21 3.18
N THR A 255 -3.03 -0.64 2.85
CA THR A 255 -4.27 0.11 3.13
C THR A 255 -5.29 -0.84 3.77
N PRO A 256 -5.21 -1.05 5.09
CA PRO A 256 -6.06 -1.98 5.80
C PRO A 256 -7.54 -1.88 5.41
N HIS A 257 -8.21 -3.03 5.27
CA HIS A 257 -9.62 -3.11 4.84
C HIS A 257 -10.56 -2.11 5.55
N ALA A 258 -10.28 -1.85 6.83
CA ALA A 258 -11.04 -0.88 7.62
C ALA A 258 -11.08 0.52 7.00
N TRP A 259 -10.01 0.94 6.29
CA TRP A 259 -9.96 2.24 5.62
C TRP A 259 -10.92 2.31 4.42
N SER A 260 -10.98 1.23 3.65
CA SER A 260 -11.92 1.12 2.52
C SER A 260 -13.38 1.08 3.00
N VAL A 261 -13.65 0.39 4.12
CA VAL A 261 -14.96 0.42 4.77
C VAL A 261 -15.30 1.85 5.21
N SER A 262 -14.36 2.51 5.88
CA SER A 262 -14.52 3.90 6.34
C SER A 262 -14.79 4.85 5.18
N LEU A 263 -14.01 4.78 4.09
CA LEU A 263 -14.23 5.63 2.91
C LEU A 263 -15.59 5.35 2.27
N ALA A 264 -15.98 4.09 2.11
CA ALA A 264 -17.27 3.75 1.52
C ALA A 264 -18.46 4.28 2.34
N ASP A 265 -18.33 4.27 3.68
CA ASP A 265 -19.35 4.80 4.60
C ASP A 265 -19.36 6.33 4.65
N GLN A 266 -18.22 7.01 4.44
CA GLN A 266 -18.13 8.48 4.37
C GLN A 266 -18.82 9.02 3.10
N LEU A 267 -18.65 8.33 1.96
CA LEU A 267 -19.20 8.74 0.67
C LEU A 267 -20.72 8.62 0.64
N GLU A 268 -21.44 9.70 0.25
CA GLU A 268 -22.92 9.69 0.14
C GLU A 268 -23.43 8.56 -0.76
N SER A 269 -22.67 8.18 -1.78
CA SER A 269 -23.01 7.16 -2.77
C SER A 269 -21.92 6.11 -2.95
N GLY A 270 -21.18 5.81 -1.88
CA GLY A 270 -20.15 4.77 -1.85
C GLY A 270 -20.74 3.36 -1.94
N ARG A 271 -20.03 2.45 -2.60
CA ARG A 271 -20.33 1.02 -2.64
C ARG A 271 -19.06 0.23 -2.46
N LEU A 272 -19.01 -0.56 -1.39
CA LEU A 272 -17.88 -1.45 -1.11
C LEU A 272 -18.03 -2.79 -1.86
N LEU A 273 -16.94 -3.24 -2.44
CA LEU A 273 -16.68 -4.59 -2.95
C LEU A 273 -15.48 -5.14 -2.19
N SER A 274 -15.65 -6.21 -1.44
CA SER A 274 -14.56 -6.86 -0.72
C SER A 274 -14.06 -8.08 -1.48
N TYR A 275 -12.76 -8.37 -1.33
CA TYR A 275 -12.12 -9.60 -1.75
C TYR A 275 -11.64 -10.38 -0.53
N ASP A 276 -12.05 -11.64 -0.38
CA ASP A 276 -11.58 -12.51 0.70
C ASP A 276 -10.24 -13.15 0.33
N GLY A 277 -9.20 -12.36 0.46
CA GLY A 277 -7.82 -12.72 0.16
C GLY A 277 -6.85 -11.68 0.69
N GLU A 278 -5.58 -11.93 0.43
CA GLU A 278 -4.45 -11.07 0.70
C GLU A 278 -4.09 -10.26 -0.53
N GLY A 279 -3.54 -9.05 -0.31
CA GLY A 279 -2.93 -8.25 -1.34
C GLY A 279 -3.41 -6.82 -1.39
N HIS A 280 -2.71 -6.05 -2.19
CA HIS A 280 -2.91 -4.62 -2.40
C HIS A 280 -3.13 -4.35 -3.88
N ALA A 281 -4.15 -3.53 -4.25
CA ALA A 281 -4.53 -3.29 -5.64
C ALA A 281 -5.08 -4.56 -6.34
N ILE A 282 -6.35 -4.89 -6.10
CA ILE A 282 -6.93 -6.20 -6.44
C ILE A 282 -7.44 -6.29 -7.88
N TYR A 283 -7.97 -5.20 -8.42
CA TYR A 283 -8.43 -5.17 -9.81
C TYR A 283 -7.25 -5.21 -10.78
N GLY A 284 -7.32 -6.09 -11.76
CA GLY A 284 -6.30 -6.24 -12.80
C GLY A 284 -5.60 -7.59 -12.79
N GLY A 285 -6.29 -8.63 -12.31
CA GLY A 285 -5.84 -10.02 -12.44
C GLY A 285 -5.66 -10.79 -11.14
N VAL A 286 -5.85 -10.17 -9.97
CA VAL A 286 -5.80 -10.90 -8.68
C VAL A 286 -7.04 -11.78 -8.53
N SER A 287 -8.24 -11.24 -8.75
CA SER A 287 -9.50 -11.99 -8.65
C SER A 287 -10.37 -11.80 -9.90
N PRO A 288 -10.65 -12.88 -10.65
CA PRO A 288 -11.59 -12.82 -11.78
C PRO A 288 -13.03 -12.40 -11.38
N CYS A 289 -13.39 -12.54 -10.11
CA CYS A 289 -14.66 -12.04 -9.58
C CYS A 289 -14.63 -10.53 -9.47
N VAL A 290 -13.59 -9.95 -8.86
CA VAL A 290 -13.38 -8.51 -8.74
C VAL A 290 -13.30 -7.86 -10.12
N ASP A 291 -12.52 -8.45 -11.03
CA ASP A 291 -12.36 -7.95 -12.40
C ASP A 291 -13.71 -7.81 -13.11
N ARG A 292 -14.56 -8.85 -13.05
CA ARG A 292 -15.89 -8.79 -13.68
C ARG A 292 -16.79 -7.71 -13.09
N VAL A 293 -16.75 -7.50 -11.77
CA VAL A 293 -17.59 -6.49 -11.10
C VAL A 293 -17.12 -5.10 -11.48
N VAL A 294 -15.82 -4.85 -11.41
CA VAL A 294 -15.21 -3.57 -11.77
C VAL A 294 -15.42 -3.25 -13.25
N ASP A 295 -15.19 -4.20 -14.16
CA ASP A 295 -15.45 -4.04 -15.59
C ASP A 295 -16.92 -3.71 -15.85
N THR A 296 -17.85 -4.44 -15.21
CA THR A 296 -19.28 -4.17 -15.34
C THR A 296 -19.60 -2.74 -14.92
N TYR A 297 -19.12 -2.30 -13.77
CA TYR A 297 -19.31 -0.93 -13.30
C TYR A 297 -18.68 0.09 -14.23
N LEU A 298 -17.43 -0.09 -14.66
CA LEU A 298 -16.73 0.83 -15.56
C LEU A 298 -17.41 0.92 -16.94
N LEU A 299 -18.00 -0.18 -17.45
CA LEU A 299 -18.64 -0.20 -18.76
C LEU A 299 -20.11 0.26 -18.72
N THR A 300 -20.86 -0.10 -17.68
CA THR A 300 -22.31 0.10 -17.63
C THR A 300 -22.80 1.07 -16.54
N GLY A 301 -21.98 1.27 -15.47
CA GLY A 301 -22.37 1.96 -14.25
C GLY A 301 -23.16 1.09 -13.26
N GLU A 302 -23.31 -0.23 -13.51
CA GLU A 302 -24.00 -1.13 -12.61
C GLU A 302 -23.13 -1.48 -11.42
N LEU A 303 -23.60 -1.17 -10.21
CA LEU A 303 -22.90 -1.48 -8.96
C LEU A 303 -23.22 -2.91 -8.48
N PRO A 304 -22.29 -3.56 -7.75
CA PRO A 304 -22.58 -4.80 -7.06
C PRO A 304 -23.66 -4.61 -5.98
N ALA A 305 -24.29 -5.70 -5.57
CA ALA A 305 -25.16 -5.68 -4.41
C ALA A 305 -24.38 -5.28 -3.17
N GLU A 306 -25.06 -4.65 -2.20
CA GLU A 306 -24.44 -4.32 -0.91
C GLU A 306 -23.94 -5.58 -0.19
N GLY A 307 -22.73 -5.49 0.39
CA GLY A 307 -22.09 -6.62 1.07
C GLY A 307 -21.57 -7.71 0.13
N THR A 308 -21.37 -7.42 -1.16
CA THR A 308 -20.74 -8.37 -2.09
C THR A 308 -19.29 -8.63 -1.67
N VAL A 309 -18.96 -9.91 -1.52
CA VAL A 309 -17.59 -10.40 -1.27
C VAL A 309 -17.22 -11.34 -2.42
N CYS A 310 -16.08 -11.11 -3.02
CA CYS A 310 -15.43 -11.98 -4.00
C CYS A 310 -14.44 -12.94 -3.30
N ASP A 311 -14.23 -14.11 -3.86
CA ASP A 311 -13.24 -15.12 -3.49
C ASP A 311 -12.23 -15.34 -4.63
#